data_1fdbcc33a6d5c9dae93e4df6edf18690
#
_entry.id   1fdbcc33a6d5c9dae93e4df6edf18690
#
_cell.length_a   1.000
_cell.length_b   1.000
_cell.length_c   1.000
_cell.angle_alpha   90.00
_cell.angle_beta   90.00
_cell.angle_gamma   90.00
#
_symmetry.space_group_name_H-M   'P 1'
#
loop_
_entity.id
_entity.type
_entity.pdbx_description
1 polymer ?
#
loop_
_entity_poly.entity_id
_entity_poly.type
_entity_poly.pdbx_seq_one_letter_code
_entity_poly.pdbx_strand_id
1 'polypeptide(L)'
;MIRGLHMMFYSSQANELRAFLRDKVGLKGTDTGGGWLIFDAPEADLGVHPTEDGGPPSGTADISIYCDDIDTTVAELKARGVEFVHDVQDHGYGLVTHMKVPGGFQVQLYQPKYSK
;
A
#
# COMPACT_ATOMS: atom_id res chain seq x y z
N MET A 1 1.20 -2.06 -27.22
CA MET A 1 2.27 -2.46 -26.26
C MET A 1 1.86 -2.10 -24.85
N ILE A 2 2.13 -2.99 -23.91
CA ILE A 2 1.85 -2.75 -22.49
C ILE A 2 2.78 -1.63 -21.99
N ARG A 3 2.21 -0.63 -21.26
CA ARG A 3 2.97 0.52 -20.77
C ARG A 3 3.05 0.59 -19.24
N GLY A 4 2.28 -0.21 -18.53
CA GLY A 4 2.28 -0.22 -17.08
C GLY A 4 1.11 -0.98 -16.50
N LEU A 5 0.96 -0.89 -15.19
CA LEU A 5 -0.12 -1.51 -14.45
C LEU A 5 -1.00 -0.41 -13.84
N HIS A 6 -2.31 -0.63 -13.88
CA HIS A 6 -3.28 0.21 -13.20
C HIS A 6 -3.88 -0.59 -12.05
N MET A 7 -3.72 -0.08 -10.83
CA MET A 7 -4.20 -0.73 -9.62
C MET A 7 -5.35 0.06 -9.02
N MET A 8 -6.25 -0.60 -8.32
CA MET A 8 -7.44 0.04 -7.76
C MET A 8 -7.72 -0.50 -6.36
N PHE A 9 -7.77 0.41 -5.38
CA PHE A 9 -8.37 0.10 -4.09
C PHE A 9 -9.88 0.33 -4.17
N TYR A 10 -10.64 -0.54 -3.54
CA TYR A 10 -12.06 -0.30 -3.27
C TYR A 10 -12.22 0.08 -1.80
N SER A 11 -12.86 1.21 -1.54
CA SER A 11 -13.04 1.71 -0.18
C SER A 11 -14.44 2.31 -0.03
N SER A 12 -15.10 2.00 1.08
CA SER A 12 -16.35 2.65 1.45
C SER A 12 -16.16 4.13 1.81
N GLN A 13 -14.91 4.55 2.01
CA GLN A 13 -14.52 5.94 2.28
C GLN A 13 -13.50 6.40 1.23
N ALA A 14 -13.90 6.37 -0.04
CA ALA A 14 -12.98 6.62 -1.15
C ALA A 14 -12.34 8.02 -1.10
N ASN A 15 -13.11 9.06 -0.78
CA ASN A 15 -12.57 10.42 -0.68
C ASN A 15 -11.54 10.54 0.44
N GLU A 16 -11.81 9.94 1.59
CA GLU A 16 -10.90 9.95 2.74
C GLU A 16 -9.63 9.14 2.43
N LEU A 17 -9.75 8.03 1.71
CA LEU A 17 -8.59 7.25 1.30
C LEU A 17 -7.73 8.01 0.28
N ARG A 18 -8.35 8.71 -0.67
CA ARG A 18 -7.61 9.57 -1.61
C ARG A 18 -6.82 10.65 -0.88
N ALA A 19 -7.46 11.32 0.08
CA ALA A 19 -6.79 12.34 0.90
C ALA A 19 -5.65 11.74 1.75
N PHE A 20 -5.86 10.56 2.31
CA PHE A 20 -4.86 9.82 3.07
C PHE A 20 -3.61 9.51 2.21
N LEU A 21 -3.81 8.99 1.01
CA LEU A 21 -2.70 8.66 0.10
C LEU A 21 -1.93 9.90 -0.33
N ARG A 22 -2.62 11.01 -0.59
CA ARG A 22 -2.00 12.27 -0.98
C ARG A 22 -1.29 12.94 0.18
N ASP A 23 -1.96 13.10 1.32
CA ASP A 23 -1.51 14.00 2.40
C ASP A 23 -0.64 13.29 3.43
N LYS A 24 -0.88 12.00 3.70
CA LYS A 24 -0.14 11.23 4.71
C LYS A 24 0.93 10.35 4.09
N VAL A 25 0.57 9.57 3.08
CA VAL A 25 1.53 8.70 2.37
C VAL A 25 2.43 9.50 1.45
N GLY A 26 1.92 10.60 0.89
CA GLY A 26 2.70 11.51 0.06
C GLY A 26 2.75 11.12 -1.41
N LEU A 27 1.77 10.38 -1.89
CA LEU A 27 1.69 10.05 -3.31
C LEU A 27 1.18 11.26 -4.10
N LYS A 28 1.72 11.44 -5.29
CA LYS A 28 1.29 12.53 -6.18
C LYS A 28 0.07 12.07 -6.98
N GLY A 29 -1.04 12.80 -6.81
CA GLY A 29 -2.29 12.52 -7.50
C GLY A 29 -2.66 13.59 -8.50
N THR A 30 -3.29 13.18 -9.58
CA THR A 30 -3.88 14.05 -10.60
C THR A 30 -5.38 13.90 -10.56
N ASP A 31 -6.11 14.99 -10.43
CA ASP A 31 -7.58 14.99 -10.49
C ASP A 31 -8.02 14.82 -11.95
N THR A 32 -8.65 13.69 -12.24
CA THR A 32 -9.15 13.37 -13.58
C THR A 32 -10.59 13.82 -13.79
N GLY A 33 -11.18 14.45 -12.80
CA GLY A 33 -12.54 15.00 -12.83
C GLY A 33 -13.31 14.66 -11.56
N GLY A 34 -14.01 15.66 -11.00
CA GLY A 34 -14.90 15.47 -9.85
C GLY A 34 -14.25 14.96 -8.57
N GLY A 35 -12.94 15.19 -8.37
CA GLY A 35 -12.21 14.71 -7.21
C GLY A 35 -11.66 13.29 -7.36
N TRP A 36 -11.78 12.69 -8.53
CA TRP A 36 -11.23 11.35 -8.80
C TRP A 36 -9.74 11.45 -9.04
N LEU A 37 -8.95 11.20 -8.00
CA LEU A 37 -7.50 11.26 -8.07
C LEU A 37 -6.94 9.95 -8.64
N ILE A 38 -6.03 10.09 -9.61
CA ILE A 38 -5.18 9.00 -10.07
C ILE A 38 -3.75 9.30 -9.60
N PHE A 39 -3.17 8.38 -8.85
CA PHE A 39 -1.86 8.55 -8.25
C PHE A 39 -0.75 7.94 -9.11
N ASP A 40 0.35 8.64 -9.20
CA ASP A 40 1.56 8.08 -9.80
C ASP A 40 2.25 7.17 -8.79
N ALA A 41 2.57 5.96 -9.22
CA ALA A 41 3.41 5.05 -8.45
C ALA A 41 4.86 5.26 -8.88
N PRO A 42 5.79 5.58 -7.95
CA PRO A 42 7.20 5.82 -8.33
C PRO A 42 7.84 4.59 -8.96
N GLU A 43 7.55 3.42 -8.39
CA GLU A 43 7.97 2.11 -8.89
C GLU A 43 6.83 1.12 -8.65
N ALA A 44 6.85 0.03 -9.42
CA ALA A 44 5.90 -1.04 -9.20
C ALA A 44 6.51 -2.38 -9.61
N ASP A 45 6.13 -3.43 -8.89
CA ASP A 45 6.44 -4.80 -9.28
C ASP A 45 5.19 -5.67 -9.14
N LEU A 46 5.26 -6.88 -9.65
CA LEU A 46 4.15 -7.81 -9.65
C LEU A 46 4.67 -9.20 -9.30
N GLY A 47 4.12 -9.77 -8.23
CA GLY A 47 4.38 -11.14 -7.84
C GLY A 47 3.13 -11.99 -7.97
N VAL A 48 3.31 -13.31 -7.98
CA VAL A 48 2.20 -14.27 -7.95
C VAL A 48 2.43 -15.21 -6.78
N HIS A 49 1.46 -15.22 -5.86
CA HIS A 49 1.48 -16.07 -4.68
C HIS A 49 0.53 -17.25 -4.90
N PRO A 50 0.93 -18.48 -4.56
CA PRO A 50 0.00 -19.61 -4.64
C PRO A 50 -1.16 -19.44 -3.65
N THR A 51 -2.31 -20.00 -3.99
CA THR A 51 -3.44 -20.05 -3.05
C THR A 51 -3.15 -21.08 -1.94
N GLU A 52 -3.66 -20.78 -0.76
CA GLU A 52 -3.52 -21.61 0.45
C GLU A 52 -4.88 -21.77 1.11
N ASP A 53 -5.04 -22.84 1.88
CA ASP A 53 -6.26 -23.05 2.68
C ASP A 53 -6.41 -21.92 3.72
N GLY A 54 -7.58 -21.29 3.75
CA GLY A 54 -7.87 -20.16 4.63
C GLY A 54 -7.30 -18.82 4.17
N GLY A 55 -6.60 -18.80 3.05
CA GLY A 55 -6.09 -17.58 2.44
C GLY A 55 -7.02 -16.97 1.39
N PRO A 56 -6.58 -15.89 0.71
CA PRO A 56 -7.37 -15.28 -0.36
C PRO A 56 -7.63 -16.25 -1.50
N PRO A 57 -8.83 -16.21 -2.11
CA PRO A 57 -9.14 -17.12 -3.22
C PRO A 57 -8.43 -16.71 -4.50
N SER A 58 -8.32 -17.67 -5.44
CA SER A 58 -7.75 -17.41 -6.75
C SER A 58 -8.46 -16.25 -7.44
N GLY A 59 -7.68 -15.36 -8.04
CA GLY A 59 -8.19 -14.13 -8.67
C GLY A 59 -8.18 -12.90 -7.76
N THR A 60 -7.85 -13.05 -6.47
CA THR A 60 -7.64 -11.93 -5.55
C THR A 60 -6.32 -11.24 -5.85
N ALA A 61 -6.28 -9.92 -5.71
CA ALA A 61 -5.07 -9.12 -5.81
C ALA A 61 -4.90 -8.27 -4.55
N ASP A 62 -3.68 -8.21 -4.05
CA ASP A 62 -3.31 -7.33 -2.94
C ASP A 62 -2.41 -6.20 -3.43
N ILE A 63 -2.55 -5.05 -2.81
CA ILE A 63 -1.69 -3.90 -3.07
C ILE A 63 -0.92 -3.63 -1.78
N SER A 64 0.40 -3.63 -1.89
CA SER A 64 1.30 -3.28 -0.79
C SER A 64 2.13 -2.06 -1.18
N ILE A 65 2.61 -1.34 -0.18
CA ILE A 65 3.55 -0.24 -0.36
C ILE A 65 4.90 -0.70 0.18
N TYR A 66 5.98 -0.45 -0.54
CA TYR A 66 7.30 -0.80 -0.04
C TYR A 66 8.21 0.43 0.07
N CYS A 67 9.22 0.33 0.92
CA CYS A 67 10.15 1.40 1.24
C CYS A 67 11.56 0.85 1.43
N ASP A 68 12.54 1.75 1.46
CA ASP A 68 13.94 1.39 1.66
C ASP A 68 14.32 1.21 3.13
N ASP A 69 13.69 1.99 4.02
CA ASP A 69 13.97 2.00 5.47
C ASP A 69 12.65 2.06 6.22
N ILE A 70 12.18 0.91 6.69
CA ILE A 70 10.86 0.80 7.30
C ILE A 70 10.79 1.51 8.65
N ASP A 71 11.84 1.50 9.44
CA ASP A 71 11.80 2.15 10.76
C ASP A 71 11.64 3.67 10.63
N THR A 72 12.40 4.28 9.73
CA THR A 72 12.27 5.71 9.41
C THR A 72 10.92 6.03 8.81
N THR A 73 10.45 5.22 7.87
CA THR A 73 9.17 5.41 7.19
C THR A 73 8.01 5.32 8.17
N VAL A 74 8.00 4.33 9.05
CA VAL A 74 6.98 4.18 10.10
C VAL A 74 6.95 5.40 11.02
N ALA A 75 8.13 5.86 11.45
CA ALA A 75 8.21 7.05 12.31
C ALA A 75 7.63 8.30 11.63
N GLU A 76 7.95 8.52 10.37
CA GLU A 76 7.42 9.64 9.59
C GLU A 76 5.90 9.55 9.42
N LEU A 77 5.39 8.37 9.09
CA LEU A 77 3.96 8.16 8.89
C LEU A 77 3.18 8.31 10.21
N LYS A 78 3.70 7.81 11.32
CA LYS A 78 3.12 8.04 12.66
C LYS A 78 3.05 9.53 12.99
N ALA A 79 4.09 10.30 12.66
CA ALA A 79 4.10 11.75 12.88
C ALA A 79 3.00 12.46 12.06
N ARG A 80 2.57 11.87 10.95
CA ARG A 80 1.47 12.36 10.11
C ARG A 80 0.10 11.79 10.53
N GLY A 81 0.04 11.03 11.62
CA GLY A 81 -1.20 10.49 12.17
C GLY A 81 -1.63 9.13 11.61
N VAL A 82 -0.73 8.41 10.93
CA VAL A 82 -1.03 7.05 10.48
C VAL A 82 -0.96 6.08 11.67
N GLU A 83 -1.96 5.23 11.80
CA GLU A 83 -2.00 4.16 12.80
C GLU A 83 -1.53 2.84 12.19
N PHE A 84 -0.71 2.11 12.94
CA PHE A 84 -0.21 0.80 12.55
C PHE A 84 -0.87 -0.28 13.42
N VAL A 85 -1.11 -1.44 12.82
CA VAL A 85 -1.81 -2.55 13.48
C VAL A 85 -0.90 -3.29 14.46
N HIS A 86 0.39 -3.38 14.13
CA HIS A 86 1.40 -4.07 14.93
C HIS A 86 2.78 -3.47 14.66
N ASP A 87 3.73 -3.81 15.51
CA ASP A 87 5.13 -3.44 15.30
C ASP A 87 5.71 -4.16 14.07
N VAL A 88 6.81 -3.63 13.54
CA VAL A 88 7.53 -4.24 12.43
C VAL A 88 7.96 -5.65 12.79
N GLN A 89 7.70 -6.60 11.89
CA GLN A 89 8.03 -8.02 12.03
C GLN A 89 8.89 -8.47 10.86
N ASP A 90 9.80 -9.41 11.13
CA ASP A 90 10.60 -10.05 10.09
C ASP A 90 9.86 -11.27 9.55
N HIS A 91 9.45 -11.21 8.28
CA HIS A 91 8.73 -12.29 7.60
C HIS A 91 9.63 -13.10 6.66
N GLY A 92 10.94 -12.92 6.73
CA GLY A 92 11.90 -13.63 5.88
C GLY A 92 12.11 -12.93 4.54
N TYR A 93 11.05 -12.69 3.77
CA TYR A 93 11.14 -11.94 2.50
C TYR A 93 11.32 -10.44 2.71
N GLY A 94 10.98 -9.94 3.88
CA GLY A 94 11.06 -8.52 4.20
C GLY A 94 10.67 -8.22 5.64
N LEU A 95 10.87 -6.97 6.02
CA LEU A 95 10.36 -6.40 7.27
C LEU A 95 8.98 -5.82 7.00
N VAL A 96 7.99 -6.16 7.80
CA VAL A 96 6.57 -5.96 7.47
C VAL A 96 5.80 -5.33 8.62
N THR A 97 4.95 -4.38 8.29
CA THR A 97 3.89 -3.88 9.16
C THR A 97 2.64 -3.60 8.34
N HIS A 98 1.55 -3.20 9.00
CA HIS A 98 0.29 -2.90 8.33
C HIS A 98 -0.27 -1.58 8.83
N MET A 99 -0.69 -0.74 7.89
CA MET A 99 -1.33 0.55 8.16
C MET A 99 -2.84 0.38 8.16
N LYS A 100 -3.52 1.02 9.12
CA LYS A 100 -4.96 1.22 9.04
C LYS A 100 -5.25 2.34 8.05
N VAL A 101 -6.16 2.11 7.13
CA VAL A 101 -6.53 3.08 6.10
C VAL A 101 -8.04 3.33 6.11
N PRO A 102 -8.49 4.49 5.59
CA PRO A 102 -9.92 4.78 5.50
C PRO A 102 -10.66 3.73 4.68
N GLY A 103 -11.79 3.25 5.23
CA GLY A 103 -12.58 2.18 4.61
C GLY A 103 -12.58 0.87 5.39
N GLY A 104 -11.93 0.82 6.57
CA GLY A 104 -11.98 -0.33 7.45
C GLY A 104 -11.12 -1.52 7.03
N PHE A 105 -9.99 -1.27 6.41
CA PHE A 105 -9.03 -2.32 6.02
C PHE A 105 -7.60 -1.87 6.27
N GLN A 106 -6.66 -2.75 5.98
CA GLN A 106 -5.23 -2.55 6.22
C GLN A 106 -4.47 -2.65 4.92
N VAL A 107 -3.37 -1.89 4.82
CA VAL A 107 -2.42 -1.98 3.70
C VAL A 107 -1.06 -2.33 4.27
N GLN A 108 -0.44 -3.36 3.69
CA GLN A 108 0.91 -3.77 4.06
C GLN A 108 1.91 -2.69 3.64
N LEU A 109 2.81 -2.35 4.57
CA LEU A 109 4.03 -1.61 4.31
C LEU A 109 5.20 -2.54 4.58
N TYR A 110 6.15 -2.65 3.64
CA TYR A 110 7.28 -3.53 3.86
C TYR A 110 8.58 -3.01 3.26
N GLN A 111 9.68 -3.49 3.84
CA GLN A 111 11.03 -3.28 3.34
C GLN A 111 11.53 -4.62 2.79
N PRO A 112 11.69 -4.77 1.47
CA PRO A 112 12.16 -6.03 0.89
C PRO A 112 13.56 -6.39 1.36
N LYS A 113 13.80 -7.69 1.58
CA LYS A 113 15.13 -8.26 1.82
C LYS A 113 15.74 -8.85 0.55
N TYR A 114 15.00 -8.85 -0.54
CA TYR A 114 15.45 -9.34 -1.84
C TYR A 114 15.74 -8.16 -2.76
N SER A 115 16.54 -8.42 -3.78
CA SER A 115 16.77 -7.47 -4.88
C SER A 115 16.42 -8.12 -6.21
N LYS A 116 16.14 -7.29 -7.19
CA LYS A 116 15.76 -7.74 -8.55
C LYS A 116 16.41 -6.89 -9.63
#